data_2ed3cbe4db583cd84ceb5366fa6e72eb
#
_entry.id   2ed3cbe4db583cd84ceb5366fa6e72eb
#
_cell.length_a   1.000
_cell.length_b   1.000
_cell.length_c   1.000
_cell.angle_alpha   90.00
_cell.angle_beta   90.00
_cell.angle_gamma   90.00
#
_symmetry.space_group_name_H-M   'P 1'
#
loop_
_entity.id
_entity.type
_entity.pdbx_description
1 polymer ?
#
loop_
_entity_poly.entity_id
_entity_poly.type
_entity_poly.pdbx_seq_one_letter_code
_entity_poly.pdbx_strand_id
1 'polypeptide(L)'
;TNAGGKVWTVAVNPDRYPYSYKDQKGNWTGISVKLFDLLARRAGIYYRLLDADTRDDYMDLLQNGKADLSLAFFNDLSHAEQLGYKLTDPYLSAGFSWVRLRRDTEMQTIGTVDLLAKEATGIILPSKNTVCQTYPSFADCLTALRAGEIDAYYTYTYQAERLLYDNLRNDLTTTLTGGTVDFA
;
A
#
# COMPACT_ATOMS: atom_id res chain seq x y z
N THR A 1 -8.98 4.67 -31.47
CA THR A 1 -8.06 5.46 -32.33
C THR A 1 -7.63 6.70 -31.55
N ASN A 2 -6.37 6.74 -31.14
CA ASN A 2 -5.82 7.87 -30.40
C ASN A 2 -5.72 9.08 -31.36
N ALA A 3 -6.73 9.92 -31.31
CA ALA A 3 -6.73 11.15 -32.08
C ALA A 3 -5.77 12.12 -31.41
N GLY A 4 -4.50 12.14 -31.86
CA GLY A 4 -3.61 13.22 -31.53
C GLY A 4 -2.30 12.89 -30.85
N GLY A 5 -1.85 11.65 -30.78
CA GLY A 5 -0.45 11.33 -30.39
C GLY A 5 -0.03 11.74 -28.95
N LYS A 6 -0.98 12.02 -28.03
CA LYS A 6 -0.64 12.33 -26.63
C LYS A 6 0.02 11.13 -25.96
N VAL A 7 1.19 11.33 -25.36
CA VAL A 7 1.82 10.39 -24.46
C VAL A 7 1.40 10.74 -23.03
N TRP A 8 0.65 9.86 -22.38
CA TRP A 8 0.18 10.06 -21.02
C TRP A 8 1.30 9.84 -20.01
N THR A 9 1.36 10.68 -19.01
CA THR A 9 2.29 10.53 -17.87
C THR A 9 1.60 9.82 -16.72
N VAL A 10 2.23 8.76 -16.19
CA VAL A 10 1.63 7.89 -15.19
C VAL A 10 2.51 7.83 -13.95
N ALA A 11 1.97 8.28 -12.82
CA ALA A 11 2.63 8.14 -11.53
C ALA A 11 2.35 6.75 -10.93
N VAL A 12 3.38 6.15 -10.37
CA VAL A 12 3.33 4.82 -9.77
C VAL A 12 3.94 4.88 -8.38
N ASN A 13 3.21 4.41 -7.37
CA ASN A 13 3.72 4.34 -6.02
C ASN A 13 4.71 3.16 -5.89
N PRO A 14 5.99 3.39 -5.57
CA PRO A 14 6.99 2.33 -5.47
C PRO A 14 6.82 1.44 -4.24
N ASP A 15 6.07 1.90 -3.24
CA ASP A 15 5.93 1.24 -1.93
C ASP A 15 4.59 0.50 -1.80
N ARG A 16 4.14 -0.16 -2.87
CA ARG A 16 2.86 -0.89 -2.93
C ARG A 16 3.00 -2.32 -3.45
N TYR A 17 4.02 -3.02 -3.01
CA TYR A 17 4.16 -4.45 -3.32
C TYR A 17 2.90 -5.22 -2.87
N PRO A 18 2.35 -6.14 -3.67
CA PRO A 18 2.75 -6.59 -5.01
C PRO A 18 2.06 -5.83 -6.16
N TYR A 19 1.32 -4.74 -5.87
CA TYR A 19 0.53 -4.01 -6.87
C TYR A 19 1.39 -3.11 -7.74
N SER A 20 2.30 -2.35 -7.13
CA SER A 20 3.24 -1.49 -7.83
C SER A 20 4.54 -1.34 -7.04
N TYR A 21 5.65 -1.63 -7.67
CA TYR A 21 6.99 -1.55 -7.08
C TYR A 21 8.06 -1.59 -8.17
N LYS A 22 9.31 -1.30 -7.80
CA LYS A 22 10.47 -1.51 -8.67
C LYS A 22 11.11 -2.85 -8.38
N ASP A 23 11.46 -3.60 -9.43
CA ASP A 23 12.24 -4.84 -9.30
C ASP A 23 13.70 -4.54 -8.92
N GLN A 24 14.50 -5.60 -8.75
CA GLN A 24 15.93 -5.48 -8.40
C GLN A 24 16.78 -4.74 -9.46
N LYS A 25 16.24 -4.56 -10.67
CA LYS A 25 16.88 -3.83 -11.77
C LYS A 25 16.37 -2.39 -11.90
N GLY A 26 15.48 -1.96 -11.00
CA GLY A 26 14.86 -0.65 -11.03
C GLY A 26 13.68 -0.52 -12.01
N ASN A 27 13.18 -1.61 -12.62
CA ASN A 27 12.07 -1.55 -13.54
C ASN A 27 10.73 -1.59 -12.78
N TRP A 28 9.78 -0.76 -13.23
CA TRP A 28 8.42 -0.79 -12.74
C TRP A 28 7.74 -2.13 -13.02
N THR A 29 7.12 -2.70 -12.00
CA THR A 29 6.38 -3.97 -12.08
C THR A 29 5.27 -4.01 -11.03
N GLY A 30 4.52 -5.11 -11.02
CA GLY A 30 3.40 -5.35 -10.11
C GLY A 30 2.07 -5.55 -10.85
N ILE A 31 1.05 -5.95 -10.11
CA ILE A 31 -0.26 -6.32 -10.67
C ILE A 31 -0.88 -5.12 -11.40
N SER A 32 -0.92 -3.94 -10.77
CA SER A 32 -1.50 -2.74 -11.35
C SER A 32 -0.72 -2.24 -12.57
N VAL A 33 0.62 -2.33 -12.54
CA VAL A 33 1.47 -1.92 -13.67
C VAL A 33 1.22 -2.82 -14.89
N LYS A 34 1.17 -4.14 -14.68
CA LYS A 34 0.92 -5.12 -15.76
C LYS A 34 -0.49 -5.01 -16.32
N LEU A 35 -1.48 -4.81 -15.45
CA LEU A 35 -2.87 -4.61 -15.86
C LEU A 35 -3.01 -3.35 -16.71
N PHE A 36 -2.42 -2.24 -16.25
CA PHE A 36 -2.45 -0.98 -16.99
C PHE A 36 -1.77 -1.09 -18.35
N ASP A 37 -0.59 -1.73 -18.44
CA ASP A 37 0.10 -1.97 -19.70
C ASP A 37 -0.79 -2.74 -20.70
N LEU A 38 -1.47 -3.79 -20.23
CA LEU A 38 -2.39 -4.57 -21.05
C LEU A 38 -3.56 -3.73 -21.56
N LEU A 39 -4.17 -2.93 -20.70
CA LEU A 39 -5.30 -2.05 -21.04
C LEU A 39 -4.86 -0.94 -22.00
N ALA A 40 -3.72 -0.30 -21.74
CA ALA A 40 -3.17 0.75 -22.59
C ALA A 40 -2.89 0.25 -24.02
N ARG A 41 -2.28 -0.93 -24.16
CA ARG A 41 -2.05 -1.57 -25.46
C ARG A 41 -3.35 -1.85 -26.20
N ARG A 42 -4.38 -2.38 -25.52
CA ARG A 42 -5.68 -2.65 -26.12
C ARG A 42 -6.42 -1.39 -26.53
N ALA A 43 -6.30 -0.32 -25.76
CA ALA A 43 -6.92 0.97 -26.03
C ALA A 43 -6.11 1.85 -27.00
N GLY A 44 -4.90 1.43 -27.42
CA GLY A 44 -4.02 2.25 -28.25
C GLY A 44 -3.51 3.51 -27.56
N ILE A 45 -3.33 3.44 -26.24
CA ILE A 45 -2.85 4.55 -25.41
C ILE A 45 -1.33 4.47 -25.30
N TYR A 46 -0.64 5.57 -25.66
CA TYR A 46 0.79 5.72 -25.44
C TYR A 46 1.04 6.38 -24.08
N TYR A 47 1.95 5.83 -23.30
CA TYR A 47 2.25 6.33 -21.97
C TYR A 47 3.72 6.19 -21.61
N ARG A 48 4.12 6.91 -20.57
CA ARG A 48 5.40 6.72 -19.88
C ARG A 48 5.16 6.71 -18.37
N LEU A 49 5.80 5.79 -17.66
CA LEU A 49 5.83 5.78 -16.20
C LEU A 49 6.81 6.85 -15.73
N LEU A 50 6.38 7.66 -14.77
CA LEU A 50 7.23 8.66 -14.13
C LEU A 50 8.13 7.98 -13.10
N ASP A 51 9.31 8.52 -12.93
CA ASP A 51 10.25 8.00 -11.95
C ASP A 51 9.92 8.52 -10.55
N ALA A 52 9.89 7.61 -9.58
CA ALA A 52 9.73 7.87 -8.16
C ALA A 52 10.45 6.74 -7.40
N ASP A 53 11.32 7.08 -6.48
CA ASP A 53 12.02 6.09 -5.67
C ASP A 53 11.39 5.90 -4.30
N THR A 54 10.64 6.89 -3.84
CA THR A 54 9.94 6.88 -2.56
C THR A 54 8.45 7.21 -2.74
N ARG A 55 7.66 6.94 -1.69
CA ARG A 55 6.27 7.37 -1.62
C ARG A 55 6.17 8.90 -1.69
N ASP A 56 7.09 9.62 -1.10
CA ASP A 56 7.07 11.09 -1.11
C ASP A 56 7.34 11.64 -2.51
N ASP A 57 8.29 11.07 -3.27
CA ASP A 57 8.48 11.42 -4.69
C ASP A 57 7.20 11.21 -5.51
N TYR A 58 6.53 10.06 -5.29
CA TYR A 58 5.25 9.78 -5.94
C TYR A 58 4.17 10.81 -5.57
N MET A 59 4.04 11.17 -4.30
CA MET A 59 3.07 12.19 -3.86
C MET A 59 3.38 13.56 -4.45
N ASP A 60 4.65 13.93 -4.56
CA ASP A 60 5.09 15.17 -5.20
C ASP A 60 4.70 15.23 -6.68
N LEU A 61 4.78 14.11 -7.40
CA LEU A 61 4.32 14.03 -8.79
C LEU A 61 2.83 14.35 -8.93
N LEU A 62 2.00 13.84 -8.01
CA LEU A 62 0.56 14.08 -8.00
C LEU A 62 0.23 15.52 -7.59
N GLN A 63 0.80 16.00 -6.48
CA GLN A 63 0.52 17.33 -5.95
C GLN A 63 0.93 18.46 -6.91
N ASN A 64 2.01 18.23 -7.68
CA ASN A 64 2.49 19.19 -8.67
C ASN A 64 1.85 19.03 -10.06
N GLY A 65 0.85 18.16 -10.21
CA GLY A 65 0.14 17.94 -11.48
C GLY A 65 1.05 17.42 -12.61
N LYS A 66 2.14 16.73 -12.27
CA LYS A 66 3.09 16.18 -13.27
C LYS A 66 2.61 14.89 -13.91
N ALA A 67 1.65 14.22 -13.29
CA ALA A 67 1.06 12.98 -13.78
C ALA A 67 -0.36 13.22 -14.30
N ASP A 68 -0.66 12.66 -15.47
CA ASP A 68 -2.02 12.60 -15.99
C ASP A 68 -2.86 11.52 -15.30
N LEU A 69 -2.20 10.43 -14.87
CA LEU A 69 -2.81 9.24 -14.26
C LEU A 69 -1.99 8.76 -13.06
N SER A 70 -2.65 8.10 -12.13
CA SER A 70 -2.01 7.36 -11.04
C SER A 70 -2.47 5.90 -11.03
N LEU A 71 -1.58 4.98 -10.70
CA LEU A 71 -1.90 3.57 -10.53
C LEU A 71 -1.95 3.18 -9.06
N ALA A 72 -2.87 2.26 -8.72
CA ALA A 72 -3.03 1.72 -7.38
C ALA A 72 -3.26 2.82 -6.32
N PHE A 73 -4.05 3.83 -6.66
CA PHE A 73 -4.49 4.83 -5.69
C PHE A 73 -5.59 4.23 -4.80
N PHE A 74 -5.64 4.63 -3.55
CA PHE A 74 -6.76 4.22 -2.69
C PHE A 74 -8.07 4.84 -3.17
N ASN A 75 -9.17 4.11 -3.05
CA ASN A 75 -10.51 4.60 -3.33
C ASN A 75 -10.96 5.59 -2.24
N ASP A 76 -10.25 6.72 -2.17
CA ASP A 76 -10.50 7.86 -1.29
C ASP A 76 -10.82 9.09 -2.14
N LEU A 77 -12.12 9.31 -2.34
CA LEU A 77 -12.62 10.41 -3.18
C LEU A 77 -12.15 11.76 -2.69
N SER A 78 -12.19 12.00 -1.36
CA SER A 78 -11.80 13.28 -0.78
C SER A 78 -10.32 13.59 -1.04
N HIS A 79 -9.46 12.59 -0.89
CA HIS A 79 -8.02 12.75 -1.15
C HIS A 79 -7.73 12.95 -2.66
N ALA A 80 -8.40 12.19 -3.53
CA ALA A 80 -8.26 12.36 -4.98
C ALA A 80 -8.68 13.78 -5.43
N GLU A 81 -9.82 14.28 -4.94
CA GLU A 81 -10.31 15.63 -5.25
C GLU A 81 -9.35 16.73 -4.76
N GLN A 82 -8.77 16.58 -3.58
CA GLN A 82 -7.74 17.51 -3.06
C GLN A 82 -6.51 17.59 -3.96
N LEU A 83 -6.15 16.49 -4.60
CA LEU A 83 -5.04 16.40 -5.56
C LEU A 83 -5.45 16.80 -6.99
N GLY A 84 -6.75 17.09 -7.24
CA GLY A 84 -7.27 17.43 -8.57
C GLY A 84 -7.49 16.24 -9.50
N TYR A 85 -7.56 15.03 -8.96
CA TYR A 85 -7.80 13.79 -9.72
C TYR A 85 -9.24 13.28 -9.56
N LYS A 86 -9.66 12.46 -10.52
CA LYS A 86 -10.90 11.67 -10.45
C LYS A 86 -10.54 10.20 -10.27
N LEU A 87 -11.31 9.51 -9.45
CA LEU A 87 -11.19 8.05 -9.31
C LEU A 87 -11.89 7.33 -10.47
N THR A 88 -11.33 6.19 -10.85
CA THR A 88 -12.02 5.19 -11.67
C THR A 88 -12.94 4.33 -10.80
N ASP A 89 -13.68 3.39 -11.39
CA ASP A 89 -14.28 2.33 -10.62
C ASP A 89 -13.19 1.47 -9.96
N PRO A 90 -13.41 0.98 -8.74
CA PRO A 90 -12.47 0.09 -8.08
C PRO A 90 -12.21 -1.18 -8.92
N TYR A 91 -10.96 -1.58 -9.02
CA TYR A 91 -10.55 -2.74 -9.82
C TYR A 91 -9.82 -3.82 -9.02
N LEU A 92 -9.39 -3.53 -7.80
CA LEU A 92 -8.75 -4.44 -6.86
C LEU A 92 -9.13 -4.09 -5.43
N SER A 93 -9.12 -5.09 -4.54
CA SER A 93 -9.27 -4.91 -3.10
C SER A 93 -8.11 -5.56 -2.36
N ALA A 94 -7.67 -4.94 -1.26
CA ALA A 94 -6.70 -5.50 -0.34
C ALA A 94 -7.30 -5.65 1.05
N GLY A 95 -7.05 -6.78 1.70
CA GLY A 95 -7.41 -7.01 3.09
C GLY A 95 -6.34 -6.49 4.05
N PHE A 96 -6.67 -6.49 5.34
CA PHE A 96 -5.76 -6.15 6.42
C PHE A 96 -5.52 -7.33 7.36
N SER A 97 -4.36 -7.35 7.98
CA SER A 97 -3.94 -8.38 8.91
C SER A 97 -3.16 -7.82 10.09
N TRP A 98 -3.24 -8.52 11.21
CA TRP A 98 -2.32 -8.39 12.31
C TRP A 98 -1.10 -9.29 12.08
N VAL A 99 0.09 -8.77 12.32
CA VAL A 99 1.33 -9.55 12.41
C VAL A 99 1.76 -9.60 13.87
N ARG A 100 2.05 -10.80 14.37
CA ARG A 100 2.42 -11.06 15.76
C ARG A 100 3.58 -12.02 15.85
N LEU A 101 4.31 -12.01 16.97
CA LEU A 101 5.16 -13.13 17.31
C LEU A 101 4.31 -14.34 17.70
N ARG A 102 4.82 -15.57 17.44
CA ARG A 102 4.20 -16.84 17.88
C ARG A 102 4.36 -17.01 19.40
N ARG A 103 3.66 -16.20 20.17
CA ARG A 103 3.53 -16.30 21.61
C ARG A 103 2.16 -15.78 22.00
N ASP A 104 1.61 -16.36 23.04
CA ASP A 104 0.28 -16.01 23.53
C ASP A 104 0.41 -14.78 24.44
N THR A 105 0.26 -13.59 23.87
CA THR A 105 0.27 -12.32 24.58
C THR A 105 -0.96 -11.53 24.21
N GLU A 106 -1.57 -10.84 25.18
CA GLU A 106 -2.64 -9.88 24.89
C GLU A 106 -2.09 -8.73 24.04
N MET A 107 -2.91 -8.21 23.13
CA MET A 107 -2.59 -7.05 22.30
C MET A 107 -2.90 -5.76 23.09
N GLN A 108 -1.96 -5.28 23.89
CA GLN A 108 -2.06 -4.03 24.63
C GLN A 108 -1.48 -2.85 23.84
N THR A 109 -0.39 -3.08 23.11
CA THR A 109 0.26 -2.07 22.27
C THR A 109 0.35 -2.60 20.84
N ILE A 110 -0.20 -1.83 19.91
CA ILE A 110 -0.17 -2.15 18.48
C ILE A 110 0.62 -1.09 17.72
N GLY A 111 1.24 -1.49 16.63
CA GLY A 111 1.95 -0.60 15.71
C GLY A 111 1.27 -0.55 14.34
N THR A 112 1.47 0.54 13.63
CA THR A 112 1.15 0.66 12.20
C THR A 112 1.91 1.83 11.60
N VAL A 113 1.74 2.09 10.31
CA VAL A 113 2.23 3.32 9.66
C VAL A 113 1.14 4.41 9.71
N ASP A 114 1.54 5.68 9.64
CA ASP A 114 0.61 6.83 9.75
C ASP A 114 -0.58 6.72 8.82
N LEU A 115 -0.36 6.23 7.59
CA LEU A 115 -1.41 6.05 6.59
C LEU A 115 -2.54 5.11 7.06
N LEU A 116 -2.23 4.11 7.88
CA LEU A 116 -3.19 3.12 8.39
C LEU A 116 -3.66 3.41 9.81
N ALA A 117 -3.20 4.47 10.45
CA ALA A 117 -3.52 4.75 11.85
C ALA A 117 -5.02 4.92 12.10
N LYS A 118 -5.74 5.58 11.17
CA LYS A 118 -7.20 5.75 11.26
C LYS A 118 -7.94 4.43 11.16
N GLU A 119 -7.56 3.59 10.19
CA GLU A 119 -8.15 2.27 10.00
C GLU A 119 -7.86 1.38 11.20
N ALA A 120 -6.62 1.34 11.66
CA ALA A 120 -6.22 0.54 12.81
C ALA A 120 -6.99 0.93 14.10
N THR A 121 -7.20 2.22 14.33
CA THR A 121 -7.93 2.71 15.50
C THR A 121 -9.45 2.64 15.36
N GLY A 122 -9.98 2.74 14.14
CA GLY A 122 -11.42 2.76 13.88
C GLY A 122 -12.06 1.37 13.78
N ILE A 123 -11.29 0.37 13.37
CA ILE A 123 -11.86 -0.94 13.06
C ILE A 123 -11.83 -1.89 14.24
N ILE A 124 -10.75 -2.01 14.98
CA ILE A 124 -10.66 -3.01 16.06
C ILE A 124 -9.49 -2.68 17.02
N LEU A 125 -9.69 -1.86 17.98
CA LEU A 125 -8.87 -1.99 19.17
C LEU A 125 -9.35 -3.22 19.94
N PRO A 126 -8.50 -4.22 20.19
CA PRO A 126 -8.89 -5.46 20.90
C PRO A 126 -9.46 -5.20 22.29
N SER A 127 -9.15 -4.07 22.88
CA SER A 127 -9.72 -3.60 24.14
C SER A 127 -9.73 -2.07 24.19
N LYS A 128 -10.54 -1.49 25.10
CA LYS A 128 -10.58 -0.03 25.33
C LYS A 128 -9.24 0.57 25.80
N ASN A 129 -8.30 -0.27 26.23
CA ASN A 129 -7.00 0.14 26.75
C ASN A 129 -5.85 -0.10 25.76
N THR A 130 -6.14 -0.55 24.54
CA THR A 130 -5.10 -0.79 23.53
C THR A 130 -4.55 0.54 23.03
N VAL A 131 -3.21 0.67 23.05
CA VAL A 131 -2.48 1.85 22.56
C VAL A 131 -2.01 1.57 21.13
N CYS A 132 -2.23 2.52 20.22
CA CYS A 132 -1.73 2.47 18.85
C CYS A 132 -0.54 3.43 18.70
N GLN A 133 0.60 2.89 18.23
CA GLN A 133 1.81 3.65 17.92
C GLN A 133 2.03 3.67 16.41
N THR A 134 2.52 4.78 15.88
CA THR A 134 2.86 4.90 14.47
C THR A 134 4.35 4.86 14.23
N TYR A 135 4.74 4.27 13.10
CA TYR A 135 6.12 4.08 12.67
C TYR A 135 6.31 4.56 11.24
N PRO A 136 7.53 4.97 10.85
CA PRO A 136 7.81 5.44 9.49
C PRO A 136 7.58 4.37 8.41
N SER A 137 7.82 3.09 8.75
CA SER A 137 7.68 1.97 7.81
C SER A 137 7.20 0.69 8.49
N PHE A 138 6.72 -0.28 7.71
CA PHE A 138 6.41 -1.62 8.22
C PHE A 138 7.65 -2.40 8.67
N ALA A 139 8.84 -2.07 8.14
CA ALA A 139 10.10 -2.62 8.62
C ALA A 139 10.40 -2.16 10.05
N ASP A 140 10.09 -0.89 10.37
CA ASP A 140 10.22 -0.35 11.73
C ASP A 140 9.20 -1.00 12.67
N CYS A 141 7.96 -1.22 12.22
CA CYS A 141 6.97 -1.99 12.98
C CYS A 141 7.47 -3.40 13.32
N LEU A 142 8.07 -4.10 12.35
CA LEU A 142 8.62 -5.44 12.57
C LEU A 142 9.78 -5.42 13.57
N THR A 143 10.62 -4.41 13.49
CA THR A 143 11.73 -4.21 14.45
C THR A 143 11.20 -3.99 15.85
N ALA A 144 10.23 -3.11 16.04
CA ALA A 144 9.57 -2.84 17.31
C ALA A 144 8.85 -4.08 17.88
N LEU A 145 8.17 -4.87 17.00
CA LEU A 145 7.54 -6.13 17.40
C LEU A 145 8.56 -7.13 17.94
N ARG A 146 9.70 -7.29 17.26
CA ARG A 146 10.77 -8.19 17.71
C ARG A 146 11.48 -7.71 18.95
N ALA A 147 11.56 -6.40 19.16
CA ALA A 147 12.09 -5.79 20.38
C ALA A 147 11.13 -5.91 21.58
N GLY A 148 9.85 -6.26 21.32
CA GLY A 148 8.82 -6.34 22.37
C GLY A 148 8.25 -4.98 22.79
N GLU A 149 8.44 -3.96 21.95
CA GLU A 149 7.87 -2.62 22.15
C GLU A 149 6.38 -2.58 21.80
N ILE A 150 5.96 -3.45 20.88
CA ILE A 150 4.56 -3.65 20.49
C ILE A 150 4.24 -5.15 20.46
N ASP A 151 2.96 -5.49 20.68
CA ASP A 151 2.46 -6.87 20.72
C ASP A 151 2.02 -7.37 19.33
N ALA A 152 1.62 -6.43 18.46
CA ALA A 152 1.22 -6.69 17.10
C ALA A 152 1.41 -5.45 16.25
N TYR A 153 1.46 -5.60 14.92
CA TYR A 153 1.26 -4.46 14.03
C TYR A 153 0.24 -4.74 12.94
N TYR A 154 -0.44 -3.67 12.52
CA TYR A 154 -1.48 -3.68 11.50
C TYR A 154 -0.88 -3.36 10.14
N THR A 155 -1.19 -4.20 9.14
CA THR A 155 -0.64 -4.06 7.80
C THR A 155 -1.61 -4.63 6.75
N TYR A 156 -1.31 -4.46 5.48
CA TYR A 156 -2.02 -5.13 4.40
C TYR A 156 -1.76 -6.63 4.44
N THR A 157 -2.78 -7.43 4.17
CA THR A 157 -2.68 -8.90 4.15
C THR A 157 -1.57 -9.39 3.23
N TYR A 158 -1.44 -8.82 2.03
CA TYR A 158 -0.40 -9.23 1.08
C TYR A 158 1.03 -8.97 1.58
N GLN A 159 1.25 -7.90 2.38
CA GLN A 159 2.55 -7.64 3.01
C GLN A 159 2.83 -8.63 4.14
N ALA A 160 1.81 -8.94 4.94
CA ALA A 160 1.92 -9.95 5.99
C ALA A 160 2.23 -11.34 5.42
N GLU A 161 1.57 -11.73 4.35
CA GLU A 161 1.83 -13.01 3.65
C GLU A 161 3.23 -13.06 3.07
N ARG A 162 3.69 -11.99 2.43
CA ARG A 162 5.06 -11.91 1.91
C ARG A 162 6.08 -12.04 3.02
N LEU A 163 5.86 -11.33 4.14
CA LEU A 163 6.73 -11.41 5.30
C LEU A 163 6.82 -12.84 5.85
N LEU A 164 5.70 -13.55 5.95
CA LEU A 164 5.70 -14.95 6.38
C LEU A 164 6.46 -15.87 5.42
N TYR A 165 6.29 -15.65 4.12
CA TYR A 165 6.99 -16.40 3.10
C TYR A 165 8.52 -16.21 3.20
N ASP A 166 8.95 -14.96 3.41
CA ASP A 166 10.38 -14.61 3.52
C ASP A 166 10.95 -14.84 4.94
N ASN A 167 10.10 -15.18 5.92
CA ASN A 167 10.50 -15.34 7.31
C ASN A 167 11.10 -16.73 7.61
N LEU A 168 12.40 -16.86 7.41
CA LEU A 168 13.13 -18.11 7.67
C LEU A 168 13.13 -18.54 9.16
N ARG A 169 12.87 -17.63 10.09
CA ARG A 169 12.84 -17.91 11.54
C ARG A 169 11.53 -18.57 11.99
N ASN A 170 10.49 -18.43 11.23
CA ASN A 170 9.14 -18.93 11.54
C ASN A 170 8.63 -18.48 12.94
N ASP A 171 9.04 -17.28 13.37
CA ASP A 171 8.69 -16.69 14.66
C ASP A 171 7.41 -15.83 14.61
N LEU A 172 6.87 -15.63 13.43
CA LEU A 172 5.72 -14.76 13.17
C LEU A 172 4.45 -15.55 12.87
N THR A 173 3.32 -14.94 13.15
CA THR A 173 1.99 -15.39 12.73
C THR A 173 1.15 -14.20 12.28
N THR A 174 0.13 -14.46 11.46
CA THR A 174 -0.79 -13.43 10.97
C THR A 174 -2.24 -13.83 11.25
N THR A 175 -3.10 -12.83 11.40
CA THR A 175 -4.54 -13.00 11.56
C THR A 175 -5.26 -11.95 10.72
N LEU A 176 -6.23 -12.38 9.90
CA LEU A 176 -7.08 -11.49 9.13
C LEU A 176 -7.96 -10.64 10.05
N THR A 177 -8.17 -9.39 9.68
CA THR A 177 -9.00 -8.45 10.46
C THR A 177 -10.43 -8.30 9.93
N GLY A 178 -10.71 -8.81 8.73
CA GLY A 178 -12.02 -8.70 8.08
C GLY A 178 -12.29 -7.37 7.37
N GLY A 179 -11.41 -6.36 7.50
CA GLY A 179 -11.49 -5.12 6.74
C GLY A 179 -10.84 -5.24 5.35
N THR A 180 -11.27 -4.39 4.42
CA THR A 180 -10.67 -4.26 3.07
C THR A 180 -10.55 -2.80 2.66
N VAL A 181 -9.61 -2.52 1.76
CA VAL A 181 -9.50 -1.26 1.04
C VAL A 181 -9.49 -1.53 -0.46
N ASP A 182 -10.16 -0.68 -1.22
CA ASP A 182 -10.21 -0.76 -2.67
C ASP A 182 -9.16 0.17 -3.30
N PHE A 183 -8.64 -0.24 -4.46
CA PHE A 183 -7.82 0.58 -5.33
C PHE A 183 -8.61 1.00 -6.57
N ALA A 184 -8.51 2.28 -6.94
CA ALA A 184 -9.15 2.88 -8.09
C ALA A 184 -8.13 3.58 -8.99
#